data_32494ed196e696ef6456a2677a8951db
#
_entry.id   32494ed196e696ef6456a2677a8951db
#
_cell.length_a   1.000
_cell.length_b   1.000
_cell.length_c   1.000
_cell.angle_alpha   90.00
_cell.angle_beta   90.00
_cell.angle_gamma   90.00
#
_symmetry.space_group_name_H-M   'P 1'
#
loop_
_entity.id
_entity.type
_entity.pdbx_description
1 polymer ?
#
loop_
_entity_poly.entity_id
_entity_poly.type
_entity_poly.pdbx_seq_one_letter_code
_entity_poly.pdbx_strand_id
1 'polypeptide(L)'
;FSMLCVFTLMPGLLVLFSKLIDKTRHKNLIPKITAVGKFDIKTRFIIPPIFGVIIVAAAVFANLCPYCYTYTDLVTAKQSERQIAYQKIKNTFGSSNMVAVIVPSGDYESEGKILDELDACAEVKSTMGLANIEAMDGYMLTDAVTPRQLAEMANLDYEVAKALYGAYAVDHDEYGEIINGLDDYKVPIYDMFRFLEQEMHDGHITLSGDVQDTLDDLFDQLDEAQKQLQSDDYSRMVVYLNLPEETDETFAFVNKMHDIIGKYYATDSFYVVGNTTSAMDLSSSFGEDN
;
A
#
# COMPACT_ATOMS: atom_id res chain seq x y z
N PHE A 1 -10.21 -25.14 26.73
CA PHE A 1 -9.86 -25.50 28.13
C PHE A 1 -11.08 -25.50 29.04
N SER A 2 -11.96 -24.48 29.01
CA SER A 2 -13.17 -24.38 29.83
C SER A 2 -14.16 -25.52 29.59
N MET A 3 -14.37 -25.95 28.35
CA MET A 3 -15.23 -27.06 27.98
C MET A 3 -14.77 -28.40 28.60
N LEU A 4 -13.47 -28.66 28.56
CA LEU A 4 -12.86 -29.85 29.13
C LEU A 4 -13.02 -29.89 30.68
N CYS A 5 -12.85 -28.74 31.33
CA CYS A 5 -13.10 -28.59 32.76
C CYS A 5 -14.54 -28.83 33.14
N VAL A 6 -15.51 -28.36 32.36
CA VAL A 6 -16.93 -28.60 32.61
C VAL A 6 -17.29 -30.10 32.48
N PHE A 7 -16.81 -30.77 31.44
CA PHE A 7 -17.12 -32.20 31.24
C PHE A 7 -16.41 -33.14 32.22
N THR A 8 -15.24 -32.75 32.76
CA THR A 8 -14.50 -33.59 33.71
C THR A 8 -14.78 -33.25 35.17
N LEU A 9 -14.81 -31.99 35.56
CA LEU A 9 -14.99 -31.54 36.94
C LEU A 9 -16.47 -31.51 37.37
N MET A 10 -17.37 -31.08 36.50
CA MET A 10 -18.78 -30.94 36.87
C MET A 10 -19.44 -32.27 37.32
N PRO A 11 -19.30 -33.38 36.58
CA PRO A 11 -19.88 -34.65 37.03
C PRO A 11 -19.31 -35.09 38.39
N GLY A 12 -18.01 -34.95 38.63
CA GLY A 12 -17.38 -35.30 39.89
C GLY A 12 -17.88 -34.42 41.06
N LEU A 13 -18.03 -33.12 40.85
CA LEU A 13 -18.60 -32.20 41.84
C LEU A 13 -20.07 -32.48 42.14
N LEU A 14 -20.87 -32.81 41.13
CA LEU A 14 -22.26 -33.16 41.32
C LEU A 14 -22.43 -34.45 42.16
N VAL A 15 -21.60 -35.45 41.95
CA VAL A 15 -21.59 -36.67 42.76
C VAL A 15 -21.14 -36.36 44.19
N LEU A 16 -20.06 -35.58 44.37
CA LEU A 16 -19.54 -35.23 45.69
C LEU A 16 -20.56 -34.43 46.53
N PHE A 17 -21.27 -33.50 45.92
CA PHE A 17 -22.24 -32.65 46.59
C PHE A 17 -23.69 -33.18 46.52
N SER A 18 -23.91 -34.38 45.99
CA SER A 18 -25.29 -34.98 45.83
C SER A 18 -26.10 -34.97 47.11
N LYS A 19 -25.52 -35.33 48.25
CA LYS A 19 -26.16 -35.33 49.59
C LYS A 19 -26.58 -33.95 50.05
N LEU A 20 -25.81 -32.91 49.71
CA LEU A 20 -26.13 -31.51 50.04
C LEU A 20 -27.23 -30.98 49.11
N ILE A 21 -27.17 -31.34 47.83
CA ILE A 21 -28.20 -30.99 46.82
C ILE A 21 -29.56 -31.62 47.17
N ASP A 22 -29.57 -32.87 47.60
CA ASP A 22 -30.79 -33.55 48.03
C ASP A 22 -31.43 -32.94 49.31
N LYS A 23 -30.58 -32.39 50.20
CA LYS A 23 -31.05 -31.70 51.42
C LYS A 23 -31.67 -30.32 51.13
N THR A 24 -31.28 -29.67 50.01
CA THR A 24 -31.77 -28.34 49.59
C THR A 24 -32.89 -28.46 48.54
N ARG A 25 -33.79 -29.42 48.68
CA ARG A 25 -34.92 -29.62 47.73
C ARG A 25 -35.82 -28.40 47.63
N HIS A 26 -35.73 -27.71 46.50
CA HIS A 26 -36.65 -26.64 46.12
C HIS A 26 -37.84 -27.19 45.27
N LYS A 27 -38.99 -26.49 45.34
CA LYS A 27 -40.11 -26.77 44.44
C LYS A 27 -39.67 -26.59 42.99
N ASN A 28 -39.94 -27.61 42.13
CA ASN A 28 -39.66 -27.48 40.70
C ASN A 28 -40.43 -26.30 40.11
N LEU A 29 -39.72 -25.24 39.76
CA LEU A 29 -40.30 -24.08 39.06
C LEU A 29 -40.56 -24.36 37.58
N ILE A 30 -39.94 -25.42 37.03
CA ILE A 30 -40.08 -25.78 35.61
C ILE A 30 -41.22 -26.81 35.52
N PRO A 31 -42.31 -26.51 34.76
CA PRO A 31 -43.38 -27.48 34.53
C PRO A 31 -42.85 -28.71 33.79
N LYS A 32 -43.40 -29.88 34.06
CA LYS A 32 -43.04 -31.14 33.37
C LYS A 32 -43.35 -31.02 31.87
N ILE A 33 -42.35 -30.74 31.04
CA ILE A 33 -42.54 -30.63 29.58
C ILE A 33 -42.43 -32.05 28.96
N THR A 34 -43.43 -32.86 29.21
CA THR A 34 -43.47 -34.24 28.70
C THR A 34 -43.62 -34.32 27.16
N ALA A 35 -44.11 -33.26 26.53
CA ALA A 35 -44.26 -33.19 25.08
C ALA A 35 -42.88 -33.15 24.37
N VAL A 36 -41.94 -32.38 24.89
CA VAL A 36 -40.58 -32.29 24.32
C VAL A 36 -39.85 -33.64 24.45
N GLY A 37 -39.89 -34.27 25.62
CA GLY A 37 -39.26 -35.58 25.78
C GLY A 37 -39.85 -36.67 24.88
N LYS A 38 -41.17 -36.67 24.65
CA LYS A 38 -41.80 -37.58 23.67
C LYS A 38 -41.39 -37.30 22.24
N PHE A 39 -41.23 -36.03 21.88
CA PHE A 39 -40.74 -35.62 20.57
C PHE A 39 -39.29 -36.07 20.36
N ASP A 40 -38.41 -35.84 21.31
CA ASP A 40 -36.99 -36.24 21.27
C ASP A 40 -36.84 -37.76 21.10
N ILE A 41 -37.59 -38.56 21.86
CA ILE A 41 -37.51 -40.01 21.74
C ILE A 41 -38.03 -40.48 20.36
N LYS A 42 -39.08 -39.86 19.83
CA LYS A 42 -39.64 -40.21 18.53
C LYS A 42 -38.70 -39.82 17.36
N THR A 43 -37.98 -38.75 17.50
CA THR A 43 -37.16 -38.18 16.43
C THR A 43 -35.66 -38.49 16.58
N ARG A 44 -35.28 -39.25 17.61
CA ARG A 44 -33.86 -39.57 17.96
C ARG A 44 -33.03 -40.19 16.82
N PHE A 45 -33.68 -40.85 15.86
CA PHE A 45 -33.01 -41.43 14.69
C PHE A 45 -33.11 -40.58 13.44
N ILE A 46 -33.88 -39.50 13.46
CA ILE A 46 -34.13 -38.63 12.33
C ILE A 46 -33.32 -37.29 12.48
N ILE A 47 -33.41 -36.69 13.67
CA ILE A 47 -32.79 -35.40 13.93
C ILE A 47 -31.25 -35.45 13.85
N PRO A 48 -30.56 -36.42 14.50
CA PRO A 48 -29.08 -36.44 14.46
C PRO A 48 -28.48 -36.58 13.05
N PRO A 49 -28.99 -37.50 12.17
CA PRO A 49 -28.43 -37.55 10.81
C PRO A 49 -28.75 -36.31 9.97
N ILE A 50 -29.92 -35.70 10.14
CA ILE A 50 -30.24 -34.41 9.48
C ILE A 50 -29.29 -33.34 9.95
N PHE A 51 -29.02 -33.22 11.25
CA PHE A 51 -28.11 -32.28 11.83
C PHE A 51 -26.67 -32.54 11.35
N GLY A 52 -26.26 -33.80 11.24
CA GLY A 52 -24.98 -34.17 10.65
C GLY A 52 -24.82 -33.69 9.21
N VAL A 53 -25.83 -33.84 8.38
CA VAL A 53 -25.85 -33.34 7.00
C VAL A 53 -25.74 -31.80 6.97
N ILE A 54 -26.47 -31.11 7.88
CA ILE A 54 -26.40 -29.64 7.98
C ILE A 54 -25.00 -29.18 8.40
N ILE A 55 -24.35 -29.88 9.36
CA ILE A 55 -22.95 -29.53 9.77
C ILE A 55 -21.99 -29.71 8.61
N VAL A 56 -22.09 -30.83 7.88
CA VAL A 56 -21.20 -31.04 6.71
C VAL A 56 -21.44 -29.97 5.64
N ALA A 57 -22.69 -29.66 5.34
CA ALA A 57 -23.04 -28.61 4.41
C ALA A 57 -22.48 -27.22 4.88
N ALA A 58 -22.69 -26.91 6.16
CA ALA A 58 -22.19 -25.68 6.74
C ALA A 58 -20.65 -25.59 6.69
N ALA A 59 -19.93 -26.68 6.93
CA ALA A 59 -18.48 -26.75 6.82
C ALA A 59 -18.01 -26.50 5.37
N VAL A 60 -18.70 -27.11 4.38
CA VAL A 60 -18.39 -26.86 2.95
C VAL A 60 -18.64 -25.41 2.59
N PHE A 61 -19.79 -24.84 3.00
CA PHE A 61 -20.07 -23.41 2.71
C PHE A 61 -19.12 -22.46 3.46
N ALA A 62 -18.68 -22.80 4.67
CA ALA A 62 -17.69 -22.00 5.40
C ALA A 62 -16.34 -21.95 4.67
N ASN A 63 -15.89 -23.08 4.11
CA ASN A 63 -14.65 -23.10 3.31
C ASN A 63 -14.75 -22.37 1.95
N LEU A 64 -15.97 -22.19 1.43
CA LEU A 64 -16.22 -21.44 0.20
C LEU A 64 -16.43 -19.93 0.45
N CYS A 65 -16.52 -19.52 1.72
CA CYS A 65 -16.73 -18.12 2.06
C CYS A 65 -15.40 -17.36 1.94
N PRO A 66 -15.29 -16.32 1.07
CA PRO A 66 -14.09 -15.51 1.02
C PRO A 66 -13.93 -14.77 2.35
N TYR A 67 -12.73 -14.81 2.90
CA TYR A 67 -12.40 -14.00 4.07
C TYR A 67 -12.24 -12.55 3.65
N CYS A 68 -12.78 -11.63 4.44
CA CYS A 68 -12.63 -10.18 4.28
C CYS A 68 -11.82 -9.67 5.48
N TYR A 69 -10.65 -9.12 5.22
CA TYR A 69 -9.73 -8.64 6.25
C TYR A 69 -9.87 -7.12 6.48
N THR A 70 -10.49 -6.40 5.54
CA THR A 70 -10.66 -4.95 5.62
C THR A 70 -12.01 -4.58 6.21
N TYR A 71 -12.01 -3.80 7.28
CA TYR A 71 -13.24 -3.30 7.93
C TYR A 71 -14.09 -2.39 7.02
N THR A 72 -13.49 -1.82 5.98
CA THR A 72 -14.15 -0.90 5.05
C THR A 72 -15.17 -1.57 4.13
N ASP A 73 -14.99 -2.84 3.81
CA ASP A 73 -15.89 -3.60 2.92
C ASP A 73 -16.95 -4.40 3.67
N LEU A 74 -16.96 -4.40 5.01
CA LEU A 74 -18.02 -5.03 5.80
C LEU A 74 -19.34 -4.29 5.59
N VAL A 75 -20.21 -4.89 4.76
CA VAL A 75 -21.58 -4.42 4.56
C VAL A 75 -22.42 -4.76 5.77
N THR A 76 -22.61 -3.79 6.67
CA THR A 76 -23.54 -3.94 7.79
C THR A 76 -24.96 -3.63 7.35
N ALA A 77 -25.96 -4.27 7.99
CA ALA A 77 -27.39 -4.05 7.70
C ALA A 77 -27.81 -2.57 7.85
N LYS A 78 -27.09 -1.80 8.65
CA LYS A 78 -27.24 -0.35 8.79
C LYS A 78 -25.90 0.31 8.45
N GLN A 79 -25.82 0.87 7.25
CA GLN A 79 -24.63 1.59 6.80
C GLN A 79 -24.46 2.91 7.54
N SER A 80 -23.24 3.23 7.94
CA SER A 80 -22.87 4.56 8.46
C SER A 80 -22.80 5.57 7.32
N GLU A 81 -22.90 6.87 7.63
CA GLU A 81 -22.74 7.94 6.65
C GLU A 81 -21.39 7.86 5.91
N ARG A 82 -20.34 7.45 6.61
CA ARG A 82 -19.02 7.24 6.04
C ARG A 82 -19.02 6.10 5.00
N GLN A 83 -19.67 4.99 5.29
CA GLN A 83 -19.79 3.87 4.35
C GLN A 83 -20.59 4.26 3.09
N ILE A 84 -21.69 5.02 3.27
CA ILE A 84 -22.49 5.54 2.17
C ILE A 84 -21.66 6.49 1.28
N ALA A 85 -20.91 7.40 1.91
CA ALA A 85 -20.02 8.32 1.20
C ALA A 85 -18.92 7.57 0.42
N TYR A 86 -18.26 6.61 1.07
CA TYR A 86 -17.25 5.75 0.45
C TYR A 86 -17.79 4.97 -0.75
N GLN A 87 -18.95 4.33 -0.60
CA GLN A 87 -19.63 3.63 -1.69
C GLN A 87 -19.97 4.56 -2.86
N LYS A 88 -20.41 5.77 -2.57
CA LYS A 88 -20.70 6.77 -3.59
C LYS A 88 -19.45 7.19 -4.36
N ILE A 89 -18.33 7.40 -3.66
CA ILE A 89 -17.03 7.72 -4.27
C ILE A 89 -16.58 6.52 -5.14
N LYS A 90 -16.59 5.32 -4.59
CA LYS A 90 -16.21 4.08 -5.30
C LYS A 90 -17.06 3.86 -6.57
N ASN A 91 -18.36 4.11 -6.52
CA ASN A 91 -19.26 3.95 -7.66
C ASN A 91 -19.09 5.06 -8.72
N THR A 92 -18.63 6.24 -8.32
CA THR A 92 -18.48 7.40 -9.23
C THR A 92 -17.10 7.42 -9.91
N PHE A 93 -16.04 7.13 -9.15
CA PHE A 93 -14.64 7.24 -9.59
C PHE A 93 -13.95 5.90 -9.79
N GLY A 94 -14.61 4.80 -9.45
CA GLY A 94 -14.04 3.45 -9.44
C GLY A 94 -13.31 3.12 -8.13
N SER A 95 -12.91 1.87 -8.00
CA SER A 95 -12.04 1.41 -6.89
C SER A 95 -10.61 1.78 -7.27
N SER A 96 -9.92 2.51 -6.40
CA SER A 96 -8.51 2.82 -6.55
C SER A 96 -7.72 1.98 -5.53
N ASN A 97 -7.23 0.83 -5.94
CA ASN A 97 -6.25 0.07 -5.16
C ASN A 97 -4.88 0.71 -5.41
N MET A 98 -4.29 1.26 -4.37
CA MET A 98 -3.03 1.99 -4.43
C MET A 98 -2.00 1.30 -3.53
N VAL A 99 -0.84 1.04 -4.11
CA VAL A 99 0.32 0.49 -3.42
C VAL A 99 1.48 1.47 -3.58
N ALA A 100 2.16 1.79 -2.49
CA ALA A 100 3.36 2.60 -2.51
C ALA A 100 4.60 1.71 -2.45
N VAL A 101 5.56 1.98 -3.30
CA VAL A 101 6.89 1.40 -3.29
C VAL A 101 7.85 2.47 -2.75
N ILE A 102 8.61 2.11 -1.73
CA ILE A 102 9.58 3.00 -1.07
C ILE A 102 10.95 2.41 -1.29
N VAL A 103 11.86 3.17 -1.89
CA VAL A 103 13.24 2.78 -2.20
C VAL A 103 14.22 3.85 -1.69
N PRO A 104 15.51 3.55 -1.49
CA PRO A 104 16.51 4.58 -1.22
C PRO A 104 16.52 5.63 -2.33
N SER A 105 16.62 6.93 -1.95
CA SER A 105 16.63 8.04 -2.89
C SER A 105 17.94 8.13 -3.70
N GLY A 106 17.87 8.74 -4.89
CA GLY A 106 19.03 9.13 -5.70
C GLY A 106 19.37 8.19 -6.86
N ASP A 107 18.77 7.01 -6.97
CA ASP A 107 18.94 6.11 -8.14
C ASP A 107 17.76 6.23 -9.11
N TYR A 108 17.65 7.38 -9.76
CA TYR A 108 16.56 7.69 -10.69
C TYR A 108 16.51 6.73 -11.90
N GLU A 109 17.65 6.17 -12.32
CA GLU A 109 17.70 5.23 -13.43
C GLU A 109 17.00 3.92 -13.07
N SER A 110 17.26 3.39 -11.87
CA SER A 110 16.57 2.18 -11.37
C SER A 110 15.10 2.46 -11.09
N GLU A 111 14.76 3.63 -10.52
CA GLU A 111 13.37 4.04 -10.30
C GLU A 111 12.59 4.09 -11.62
N GLY A 112 13.14 4.71 -12.66
CA GLY A 112 12.52 4.78 -13.99
C GLY A 112 12.27 3.40 -14.59
N LYS A 113 13.26 2.49 -14.53
CA LYS A 113 13.11 1.11 -15.02
C LYS A 113 12.04 0.33 -14.27
N ILE A 114 11.94 0.51 -12.96
CA ILE A 114 10.89 -0.12 -12.14
C ILE A 114 9.52 0.38 -12.57
N LEU A 115 9.36 1.70 -12.73
CA LEU A 115 8.10 2.29 -13.17
C LEU A 115 7.68 1.78 -14.55
N ASP A 116 8.62 1.71 -15.51
CA ASP A 116 8.39 1.17 -16.86
C ASP A 116 7.99 -0.30 -16.83
N GLU A 117 8.69 -1.14 -16.04
CA GLU A 117 8.35 -2.56 -15.91
C GLU A 117 6.98 -2.77 -15.25
N LEU A 118 6.62 -1.93 -14.28
CA LEU A 118 5.33 -1.98 -13.61
C LEU A 118 4.20 -1.50 -14.54
N ASP A 119 4.39 -0.40 -15.28
CA ASP A 119 3.41 0.10 -16.25
C ASP A 119 3.16 -0.87 -17.41
N ALA A 120 4.14 -1.70 -17.76
CA ALA A 120 3.98 -2.77 -18.73
C ALA A 120 3.10 -3.95 -18.23
N CYS A 121 2.77 -4.02 -16.94
CA CYS A 121 1.94 -5.07 -16.37
C CYS A 121 0.44 -4.75 -16.58
N ALA A 122 -0.34 -5.74 -17.03
CA ALA A 122 -1.78 -5.59 -17.25
C ALA A 122 -2.58 -5.30 -15.96
N GLU A 123 -2.04 -5.70 -14.83
CA GLU A 123 -2.59 -5.50 -13.49
C GLU A 123 -2.48 -4.04 -13.03
N VAL A 124 -1.58 -3.25 -13.63
CA VAL A 124 -1.34 -1.85 -13.30
C VAL A 124 -2.20 -0.94 -14.16
N LYS A 125 -2.77 0.06 -13.54
CA LYS A 125 -3.55 1.13 -14.19
C LYS A 125 -2.65 2.30 -14.58
N SER A 126 -1.79 2.70 -13.68
CA SER A 126 -0.81 3.78 -13.87
C SER A 126 0.19 3.76 -12.72
N THR A 127 1.37 4.28 -12.95
CA THR A 127 2.38 4.55 -11.93
C THR A 127 2.65 6.05 -11.82
N MET A 128 3.17 6.46 -10.68
CA MET A 128 3.61 7.83 -10.43
C MET A 128 4.85 7.80 -9.52
N GLY A 129 5.91 8.38 -9.97
CA GLY A 129 7.15 8.57 -9.24
C GLY A 129 7.88 9.78 -9.82
N LEU A 130 8.94 10.24 -9.17
CA LEU A 130 9.70 11.38 -9.64
C LEU A 130 10.29 11.11 -11.05
N ALA A 131 10.69 9.85 -11.29
CA ALA A 131 11.33 9.44 -12.53
C ALA A 131 10.39 9.33 -13.76
N ASN A 132 9.06 9.44 -13.60
CA ASN A 132 8.12 9.44 -14.72
C ASN A 132 7.28 10.75 -14.81
N ILE A 133 7.72 11.81 -14.16
CA ILE A 133 7.14 13.14 -14.33
C ILE A 133 7.84 13.82 -15.50
N GLU A 134 7.07 14.21 -16.53
CA GLU A 134 7.56 14.98 -17.67
C GLU A 134 7.88 16.41 -17.22
N ALA A 135 9.11 16.86 -17.50
CA ALA A 135 9.56 18.22 -17.24
C ALA A 135 9.20 19.15 -18.41
N MET A 136 9.89 18.98 -19.53
CA MET A 136 9.78 19.83 -20.72
C MET A 136 10.17 19.03 -21.97
N ASP A 137 9.53 19.29 -23.10
CA ASP A 137 9.93 18.80 -24.43
C ASP A 137 10.19 17.28 -24.51
N GLY A 138 9.46 16.48 -23.71
CA GLY A 138 9.59 15.03 -23.66
C GLY A 138 10.72 14.51 -22.75
N TYR A 139 11.42 15.38 -22.05
CA TYR A 139 12.35 14.99 -20.99
C TYR A 139 11.63 14.74 -19.67
N MET A 140 12.05 13.72 -18.95
CA MET A 140 11.60 13.49 -17.57
C MET A 140 12.39 14.34 -16.58
N LEU A 141 11.80 14.66 -15.43
CA LEU A 141 12.47 15.45 -14.39
C LEU A 141 13.81 14.87 -13.94
N THR A 142 13.95 13.57 -14.01
CA THR A 142 15.16 12.83 -13.59
C THR A 142 16.13 12.55 -14.73
N ASP A 143 15.82 12.96 -15.97
CA ASP A 143 16.74 12.82 -17.08
C ASP A 143 17.99 13.68 -16.85
N ALA A 144 19.15 13.06 -16.98
CA ALA A 144 20.42 13.75 -16.89
C ALA A 144 20.76 14.44 -18.21
N VAL A 145 20.78 15.78 -18.20
CA VAL A 145 21.01 16.63 -19.38
C VAL A 145 22.32 17.37 -19.29
N THR A 146 22.87 17.72 -20.47
CA THR A 146 24.08 18.54 -20.58
C THR A 146 23.76 20.05 -20.48
N PRO A 147 24.73 20.92 -20.23
CA PRO A 147 24.53 22.39 -20.25
C PRO A 147 23.86 22.89 -21.53
N ARG A 148 24.19 22.29 -22.68
CA ARG A 148 23.60 22.67 -23.98
C ARG A 148 22.14 22.29 -24.07
N GLN A 149 21.78 21.07 -23.64
CA GLN A 149 20.39 20.63 -23.62
C GLN A 149 19.55 21.49 -22.68
N LEU A 150 20.06 21.79 -21.47
CA LEU A 150 19.36 22.68 -20.55
C LEU A 150 19.18 24.08 -21.12
N ALA A 151 20.23 24.66 -21.76
CA ALA A 151 20.14 25.96 -22.39
C ALA A 151 19.05 26.01 -23.48
N GLU A 152 18.95 24.97 -24.33
CA GLU A 152 17.94 24.86 -25.37
C GLU A 152 16.54 24.73 -24.77
N MET A 153 16.36 23.88 -23.77
CA MET A 153 15.05 23.66 -23.09
C MET A 153 14.54 24.91 -22.37
N ALA A 154 15.39 25.53 -21.56
CA ALA A 154 15.02 26.69 -20.74
C ALA A 154 15.15 28.03 -21.46
N ASN A 155 15.52 28.03 -22.77
CA ASN A 155 15.83 29.23 -23.55
C ASN A 155 16.81 30.17 -22.86
N LEU A 156 17.85 29.57 -22.27
CA LEU A 156 18.95 30.29 -21.60
C LEU A 156 20.15 30.46 -22.50
N ASP A 157 20.97 31.45 -22.19
CA ASP A 157 22.30 31.55 -22.81
C ASP A 157 23.17 30.36 -22.41
N TYR A 158 23.86 29.75 -23.37
CA TYR A 158 24.72 28.58 -23.14
C TYR A 158 25.81 28.82 -22.10
N GLU A 159 26.42 30.02 -22.12
CA GLU A 159 27.48 30.35 -21.14
C GLU A 159 26.91 30.44 -19.71
N VAL A 160 25.66 30.88 -19.57
CA VAL A 160 24.95 30.90 -18.29
C VAL A 160 24.66 29.47 -17.80
N ALA A 161 24.13 28.62 -18.67
CA ALA A 161 23.91 27.21 -18.34
C ALA A 161 25.21 26.49 -17.95
N LYS A 162 26.29 26.75 -18.70
CA LYS A 162 27.63 26.21 -18.41
C LYS A 162 28.21 26.70 -17.07
N ALA A 163 27.99 27.97 -16.74
CA ALA A 163 28.41 28.51 -15.44
C ALA A 163 27.62 27.86 -14.29
N LEU A 164 26.29 27.63 -14.46
CA LEU A 164 25.45 26.95 -13.49
C LEU A 164 25.94 25.53 -13.22
N TYR A 165 26.26 24.77 -14.27
CA TYR A 165 26.83 23.42 -14.15
C TYR A 165 28.21 23.41 -13.46
N GLY A 166 29.02 24.42 -13.70
CA GLY A 166 30.29 24.57 -13.00
C GLY A 166 30.10 24.85 -11.51
N ALA A 167 29.11 25.67 -11.14
CA ALA A 167 28.77 25.94 -9.74
C ALA A 167 28.22 24.69 -9.05
N TYR A 168 27.32 23.97 -9.70
CA TYR A 168 26.76 22.70 -9.21
C TYR A 168 27.86 21.68 -8.90
N ALA A 169 28.78 21.46 -9.85
CA ALA A 169 29.86 20.50 -9.69
C ALA A 169 30.85 20.86 -8.56
N VAL A 170 31.00 22.15 -8.26
CA VAL A 170 31.83 22.62 -7.12
C VAL A 170 31.09 22.38 -5.80
N ASP A 171 29.79 22.66 -5.75
CA ASP A 171 28.98 22.53 -4.53
C ASP A 171 28.83 21.06 -4.11
N HIS A 172 28.71 20.16 -5.10
CA HIS A 172 28.53 18.72 -4.89
C HIS A 172 29.83 17.89 -4.89
N ASP A 173 30.99 18.52 -4.84
CA ASP A 173 32.31 17.86 -4.89
C ASP A 173 32.54 16.95 -6.13
N GLU A 174 31.75 17.13 -7.19
CA GLU A 174 31.78 16.33 -8.43
C GLU A 174 32.79 16.87 -9.47
N TYR A 175 33.61 17.84 -9.10
CA TYR A 175 34.60 18.44 -10.01
C TYR A 175 35.55 17.42 -10.62
N GLY A 176 35.76 16.28 -9.94
CA GLY A 176 36.57 15.15 -10.44
C GLY A 176 35.92 14.35 -11.56
N GLU A 177 34.61 14.46 -11.77
CA GLU A 177 33.88 13.78 -12.81
C GLU A 177 33.88 14.53 -14.15
N ILE A 178 34.30 15.81 -14.15
CA ILE A 178 34.41 16.64 -15.35
C ILE A 178 35.70 16.31 -16.13
N ILE A 179 35.87 15.03 -16.49
CA ILE A 179 37.07 14.52 -17.16
C ILE A 179 37.20 15.08 -18.60
N ASN A 180 36.06 15.24 -19.28
CA ASN A 180 35.98 15.69 -20.68
C ASN A 180 35.54 17.14 -20.84
N GLY A 181 35.47 17.90 -19.76
CA GLY A 181 34.93 19.26 -19.72
C GLY A 181 33.44 19.32 -19.38
N LEU A 182 32.96 20.52 -19.02
CA LEU A 182 31.58 20.78 -18.64
C LEU A 182 30.58 20.50 -19.75
N ASP A 183 30.99 20.44 -21.02
CA ASP A 183 30.11 20.27 -22.17
C ASP A 183 29.47 18.88 -22.22
N ASP A 184 30.12 17.86 -21.66
CA ASP A 184 29.66 16.47 -21.60
C ASP A 184 29.16 16.06 -20.20
N TYR A 185 29.32 16.96 -19.20
CA TYR A 185 28.86 16.72 -17.85
C TYR A 185 27.32 16.78 -17.80
N LYS A 186 26.70 15.80 -17.18
CA LYS A 186 25.24 15.64 -17.13
C LYS A 186 24.76 15.70 -15.69
N VAL A 187 23.71 16.46 -15.46
CA VAL A 187 23.02 16.58 -14.17
C VAL A 187 21.53 16.33 -14.39
N PRO A 188 20.83 15.57 -13.52
CA PRO A 188 19.39 15.45 -13.58
C PRO A 188 18.71 16.82 -13.57
N ILE A 189 17.68 16.98 -14.39
CA ILE A 189 16.93 18.25 -14.50
C ILE A 189 16.41 18.64 -13.12
N TYR A 190 15.87 17.70 -12.36
CA TYR A 190 15.35 17.93 -11.01
C TYR A 190 16.43 18.50 -10.07
N ASP A 191 17.61 17.89 -10.02
CA ASP A 191 18.70 18.31 -9.13
C ASP A 191 19.22 19.69 -9.53
N MET A 192 19.28 19.98 -10.83
CA MET A 192 19.65 21.29 -11.34
C MET A 192 18.66 22.39 -10.99
N PHE A 193 17.34 22.10 -11.03
CA PHE A 193 16.32 23.05 -10.62
C PHE A 193 16.37 23.31 -9.10
N ARG A 194 16.59 22.26 -8.29
CA ARG A 194 16.76 22.42 -6.83
C ARG A 194 17.98 23.24 -6.48
N PHE A 195 19.08 23.03 -7.18
CA PHE A 195 20.29 23.85 -7.01
C PHE A 195 20.06 25.31 -7.42
N LEU A 196 19.38 25.55 -8.53
CA LEU A 196 19.04 26.90 -8.98
C LEU A 196 18.14 27.63 -7.97
N GLU A 197 17.16 26.96 -7.41
CA GLU A 197 16.29 27.52 -6.38
C GLU A 197 17.08 27.92 -5.13
N GLN A 198 18.00 27.06 -4.67
CA GLN A 198 18.87 27.34 -3.54
C GLN A 198 19.77 28.55 -3.81
N GLU A 199 20.43 28.61 -4.97
CA GLU A 199 21.30 29.73 -5.37
C GLU A 199 20.54 31.06 -5.48
N MET A 200 19.27 31.01 -5.93
CA MET A 200 18.41 32.20 -5.96
C MET A 200 17.99 32.62 -4.53
N HIS A 201 17.66 31.66 -3.67
CA HIS A 201 17.29 31.94 -2.27
C HIS A 201 18.46 32.56 -1.48
N ASP A 202 19.67 32.09 -1.72
CA ASP A 202 20.91 32.61 -1.10
C ASP A 202 21.37 33.95 -1.71
N GLY A 203 20.69 34.40 -2.76
CA GLY A 203 20.94 35.67 -3.42
C GLY A 203 22.18 35.68 -4.34
N HIS A 204 22.70 34.53 -4.68
CA HIS A 204 23.85 34.39 -5.58
C HIS A 204 23.44 34.59 -7.05
N ILE A 205 22.20 34.24 -7.40
CA ILE A 205 21.64 34.42 -8.73
C ILE A 205 20.43 35.37 -8.63
N THR A 206 20.37 36.36 -9.51
CA THR A 206 19.22 37.28 -9.63
C THR A 206 18.77 37.28 -11.08
N LEU A 207 17.51 36.95 -11.31
CA LEU A 207 16.90 36.93 -12.63
C LEU A 207 15.97 38.11 -12.84
N SER A 208 15.59 38.38 -14.10
CA SER A 208 14.61 39.43 -14.42
C SER A 208 13.19 39.00 -14.02
N GLY A 209 12.33 39.95 -13.59
CA GLY A 209 11.06 39.70 -12.95
C GLY A 209 10.16 38.66 -13.65
N ASP A 210 9.95 38.73 -14.96
CA ASP A 210 9.08 37.80 -15.69
C ASP A 210 9.61 36.34 -15.67
N VAL A 211 10.94 36.15 -15.65
CA VAL A 211 11.58 34.83 -15.57
C VAL A 211 11.52 34.32 -14.14
N GLN A 212 11.70 35.20 -13.18
CA GLN A 212 11.63 34.84 -11.76
C GLN A 212 10.23 34.35 -11.40
N ASP A 213 9.18 35.07 -11.78
CA ASP A 213 7.78 34.66 -11.49
C ASP A 213 7.48 33.27 -12.07
N THR A 214 7.96 32.97 -13.30
CA THR A 214 7.78 31.66 -13.92
C THR A 214 8.51 30.54 -13.17
N LEU A 215 9.73 30.82 -12.69
CA LEU A 215 10.52 29.85 -11.93
C LEU A 215 9.95 29.63 -10.53
N ASP A 216 9.45 30.66 -9.87
CA ASP A 216 8.81 30.55 -8.56
C ASP A 216 7.58 29.62 -8.63
N ASP A 217 6.74 29.76 -9.67
CA ASP A 217 5.61 28.86 -9.91
C ASP A 217 6.08 27.40 -10.16
N LEU A 218 7.19 27.21 -10.85
CA LEU A 218 7.78 25.89 -11.09
C LEU A 218 8.35 25.28 -9.83
N PHE A 219 9.07 26.04 -9.02
CA PHE A 219 9.62 25.59 -7.74
C PHE A 219 8.53 25.17 -6.78
N ASP A 220 7.44 25.94 -6.69
CA ASP A 220 6.27 25.55 -5.89
C ASP A 220 5.71 24.18 -6.32
N GLN A 221 5.65 23.90 -7.63
CA GLN A 221 5.19 22.60 -8.15
C GLN A 221 6.20 21.48 -7.84
N LEU A 222 7.48 21.74 -7.96
CA LEU A 222 8.55 20.79 -7.62
C LEU A 222 8.54 20.47 -6.11
N ASP A 223 8.33 21.48 -5.28
CA ASP A 223 8.20 21.32 -3.82
C ASP A 223 7.02 20.42 -3.44
N GLU A 224 5.87 20.61 -4.09
CA GLU A 224 4.71 19.75 -3.85
C GLU A 224 4.96 18.30 -4.34
N ALA A 225 5.63 18.13 -5.48
CA ALA A 225 6.03 16.81 -5.97
C ALA A 225 7.04 16.16 -5.01
N GLN A 226 8.05 16.89 -4.57
CA GLN A 226 9.04 16.40 -3.61
C GLN A 226 8.40 15.95 -2.31
N LYS A 227 7.58 16.78 -1.68
CA LYS A 227 6.88 16.45 -0.42
C LYS A 227 6.08 15.14 -0.51
N GLN A 228 5.62 14.80 -1.71
CA GLN A 228 4.82 13.59 -1.93
C GLN A 228 5.66 12.39 -2.38
N LEU A 229 6.73 12.59 -3.13
CA LEU A 229 7.43 11.52 -3.84
C LEU A 229 8.86 11.27 -3.36
N GLN A 230 9.49 12.22 -2.66
CA GLN A 230 10.88 12.07 -2.21
C GLN A 230 11.09 12.71 -0.84
N SER A 231 11.95 12.09 -0.05
CA SER A 231 12.55 12.62 1.16
C SER A 231 14.07 12.54 1.03
N ASP A 232 14.81 12.99 2.06
CA ASP A 232 16.28 12.96 2.06
C ASP A 232 16.83 11.53 1.84
N ASP A 233 16.18 10.53 2.44
CA ASP A 233 16.67 9.14 2.45
C ASP A 233 15.92 8.21 1.48
N TYR A 234 14.68 8.56 1.10
CA TYR A 234 13.79 7.64 0.38
C TYR A 234 13.01 8.33 -0.74
N SER A 235 12.84 7.61 -1.85
CA SER A 235 11.89 7.92 -2.91
C SER A 235 10.63 7.05 -2.77
N ARG A 236 9.47 7.61 -3.09
CA ARG A 236 8.18 6.94 -3.11
C ARG A 236 7.60 6.88 -4.51
N MET A 237 7.39 5.70 -5.01
CA MET A 237 6.61 5.44 -6.22
C MET A 237 5.21 4.98 -5.84
N VAL A 238 4.19 5.47 -6.50
CA VAL A 238 2.79 5.10 -6.28
C VAL A 238 2.30 4.29 -7.47
N VAL A 239 1.77 3.11 -7.18
CA VAL A 239 1.27 2.17 -8.20
C VAL A 239 -0.23 2.00 -8.00
N TYR A 240 -1.01 2.38 -9.00
CA TYR A 240 -2.46 2.19 -9.04
C TYR A 240 -2.78 0.89 -9.75
N LEU A 241 -3.50 0.00 -9.07
CA LEU A 241 -3.83 -1.32 -9.60
C LEU A 241 -5.25 -1.37 -10.18
N ASN A 242 -5.42 -2.15 -11.24
CA ASN A 242 -6.73 -2.50 -11.79
C ASN A 242 -7.44 -3.60 -10.99
N LEU A 243 -6.75 -4.20 -10.02
CA LEU A 243 -7.22 -5.31 -9.20
C LEU A 243 -7.87 -4.83 -7.91
N PRO A 244 -8.85 -5.58 -7.35
CA PRO A 244 -9.40 -5.32 -6.02
C PRO A 244 -8.34 -5.44 -4.92
N GLU A 245 -8.57 -4.85 -3.73
CA GLU A 245 -7.58 -4.84 -2.64
C GLU A 245 -7.30 -6.22 -2.04
N GLU A 246 -8.29 -7.13 -2.01
CA GLU A 246 -8.25 -8.40 -1.26
C GLU A 246 -8.58 -9.61 -2.16
N THR A 247 -7.72 -9.92 -3.10
CA THR A 247 -7.84 -11.13 -3.92
C THR A 247 -6.51 -11.86 -4.03
N ASP A 248 -6.56 -13.18 -4.24
CA ASP A 248 -5.38 -14.00 -4.47
C ASP A 248 -4.56 -13.50 -5.68
N GLU A 249 -5.22 -12.97 -6.70
CA GLU A 249 -4.58 -12.39 -7.88
C GLU A 249 -3.78 -11.13 -7.49
N THR A 250 -4.34 -10.28 -6.65
CA THR A 250 -3.67 -9.07 -6.16
C THR A 250 -2.48 -9.42 -5.25
N PHE A 251 -2.63 -10.42 -4.39
CA PHE A 251 -1.53 -10.90 -3.54
C PHE A 251 -0.40 -11.52 -4.38
N ALA A 252 -0.73 -12.27 -5.43
CA ALA A 252 0.26 -12.78 -6.38
C ALA A 252 0.98 -11.64 -7.12
N PHE A 253 0.25 -10.57 -7.46
CA PHE A 253 0.85 -9.40 -8.09
C PHE A 253 1.77 -8.63 -7.14
N VAL A 254 1.44 -8.48 -5.87
CA VAL A 254 2.35 -7.88 -4.85
C VAL A 254 3.67 -8.66 -4.80
N ASN A 255 3.64 -9.99 -4.82
CA ASN A 255 4.85 -10.80 -4.89
C ASN A 255 5.64 -10.54 -6.18
N LYS A 256 4.96 -10.42 -7.33
CA LYS A 256 5.58 -10.05 -8.61
C LYS A 256 6.22 -8.66 -8.56
N MET A 257 5.59 -7.68 -7.85
CA MET A 257 6.21 -6.37 -7.61
C MET A 257 7.52 -6.50 -6.82
N HIS A 258 7.54 -7.32 -5.76
CA HIS A 258 8.77 -7.60 -5.02
C HIS A 258 9.87 -8.20 -5.92
N ASP A 259 9.51 -9.11 -6.84
CA ASP A 259 10.46 -9.70 -7.79
C ASP A 259 10.99 -8.66 -8.79
N ILE A 260 10.15 -7.73 -9.26
CA ILE A 260 10.56 -6.65 -10.16
C ILE A 260 11.53 -5.71 -9.45
N ILE A 261 11.15 -5.21 -8.27
CA ILE A 261 11.95 -4.26 -7.50
C ILE A 261 13.26 -4.90 -7.05
N GLY A 262 13.22 -6.17 -6.65
CA GLY A 262 14.37 -6.96 -6.22
C GLY A 262 15.47 -7.18 -7.28
N LYS A 263 15.22 -6.84 -8.57
CA LYS A 263 16.25 -6.81 -9.60
C LYS A 263 17.20 -5.62 -9.47
N TYR A 264 16.72 -4.53 -8.86
CA TYR A 264 17.40 -3.24 -8.79
C TYR A 264 17.86 -2.91 -7.36
N TYR A 265 17.08 -3.31 -6.36
CA TYR A 265 17.34 -3.04 -4.95
C TYR A 265 17.45 -4.32 -4.14
N ALA A 266 18.29 -4.32 -3.10
CA ALA A 266 18.35 -5.43 -2.14
C ALA A 266 17.03 -5.57 -1.38
N THR A 267 16.63 -6.81 -1.07
CA THR A 267 15.31 -7.11 -0.47
C THR A 267 15.04 -6.41 0.87
N ASP A 268 16.08 -6.05 1.60
CA ASP A 268 16.03 -5.35 2.87
C ASP A 268 16.10 -3.82 2.76
N SER A 269 16.26 -3.28 1.55
CA SER A 269 16.39 -1.84 1.29
C SER A 269 15.15 -1.19 0.71
N PHE A 270 14.11 -1.94 0.37
CA PHE A 270 12.86 -1.39 -0.16
C PHE A 270 11.63 -1.91 0.58
N TYR A 271 10.52 -1.18 0.47
CA TYR A 271 9.25 -1.53 1.07
C TYR A 271 8.12 -1.38 0.07
N VAL A 272 7.18 -2.34 0.11
CA VAL A 272 5.92 -2.28 -0.63
C VAL A 272 4.79 -2.18 0.38
N VAL A 273 4.06 -1.06 0.41
CA VAL A 273 3.10 -0.74 1.46
C VAL A 273 1.76 -0.28 0.90
N GLY A 274 0.67 -0.72 1.51
CA GLY A 274 -0.68 -0.37 1.10
C GLY A 274 -1.74 -1.17 1.86
N ASN A 275 -3.02 -0.91 1.58
CA ASN A 275 -4.09 -1.71 2.16
C ASN A 275 -3.98 -3.19 1.75
N THR A 276 -3.65 -3.44 0.49
CA THR A 276 -3.45 -4.78 -0.06
C THR A 276 -2.34 -5.55 0.65
N THR A 277 -1.19 -4.93 0.92
CA THR A 277 -0.10 -5.61 1.62
C THR A 277 -0.46 -5.93 3.05
N SER A 278 -1.16 -5.01 3.75
CA SER A 278 -1.68 -5.26 5.09
C SER A 278 -2.71 -6.41 5.12
N ALA A 279 -3.58 -6.48 4.11
CA ALA A 279 -4.55 -7.58 3.98
C ALA A 279 -3.84 -8.92 3.68
N MET A 280 -2.79 -8.91 2.84
CA MET A 280 -1.97 -10.08 2.54
C MET A 280 -1.26 -10.61 3.80
N ASP A 281 -0.66 -9.73 4.60
CA ASP A 281 0.02 -10.09 5.85
C ASP A 281 -0.96 -10.70 6.86
N LEU A 282 -2.15 -10.11 7.00
CA LEU A 282 -3.21 -10.66 7.84
C LEU A 282 -3.66 -12.04 7.33
N SER A 283 -3.88 -12.19 6.03
CA SER A 283 -4.28 -13.46 5.41
C SER A 283 -3.26 -14.57 5.66
N SER A 284 -1.97 -14.26 5.50
CA SER A 284 -0.89 -15.22 5.74
C SER A 284 -0.81 -15.63 7.21
N SER A 285 -0.93 -14.68 8.14
CA SER A 285 -0.89 -14.94 9.58
C SER A 285 -2.05 -15.83 10.04
N PHE A 286 -3.26 -15.63 9.50
CA PHE A 286 -4.39 -16.50 9.82
C PHE A 286 -4.34 -17.87 9.13
N GLY A 287 -3.66 -17.97 7.99
CA GLY A 287 -3.45 -19.23 7.27
C GLY A 287 -2.52 -20.21 7.99
N GLU A 288 -1.54 -19.70 8.74
CA GLU A 288 -0.61 -20.51 9.54
C GLU A 288 -1.23 -21.01 10.86
N ASP A 289 -2.26 -20.34 11.40
CA ASP A 289 -2.91 -20.68 12.66
C ASP A 289 -4.05 -21.73 12.52
N ASN A 290 -4.42 -22.14 11.30
CA ASN A 290 -5.45 -23.15 11.00
C ASN A 290 -4.84 -24.46 10.50
#